data_5e419baa26c43d42aa857d31eb6dcb36
#
_entry.id   5e419baa26c43d42aa857d31eb6dcb36
#
_cell.length_a   1.000
_cell.length_b   1.000
_cell.length_c   1.000
_cell.angle_alpha   90.00
_cell.angle_beta   90.00
_cell.angle_gamma   90.00
#
_symmetry.space_group_name_H-M   'P 1'
#
loop_
_entity.id
_entity.type
_entity.pdbx_description
1 polymer ?
#
loop_
_entity_poly.entity_id
_entity_poly.type
_entity_poly.pdbx_seq_one_letter_code
_entity_poly.pdbx_strand_id
1 'polypeptide(L)'
;MTTLNKSYQSGKKANTKNKAISALSIAGVAVTLGLAGCSNNESADTTAATDGTTTGEAQNIELLNVSYDVARDFYKSYNPLFVEHYKSENPNANVTIKQSHGGSSKQALSVASGLQADVATMNQGSDIELLQKKGLVADDWEGQFPDNAVPFTSTIVFLVRKDNPKGINDWQDLTKPGVEIVMANPKVTGNGRYAFLGAYGYGLHTFNNEEAPAKDYVRDMLKNVKVYENGGRAATTTFVQRGIGDVLVTFENEANLAATDFGKGKVDIVYPKYSIKSESPVAIVNAVTEKKGTTAAAKAYLDYLWSEPAQQLAADLYLRPSVKSVLDKNGDKLPPVETFRPNDTFGTWDEIMGTFFSDNGVFDQLAVNAPQEL
;
A
#
# COMPACT_ATOMS: atom_id res chain seq x y z
N MET A 1 60.32 0.25 -30.98
CA MET A 1 60.42 -1.12 -31.51
C MET A 1 59.16 -1.86 -31.18
N THR A 2 58.37 -2.00 -32.15
CA THR A 2 57.73 -3.14 -32.81
C THR A 2 56.37 -3.54 -32.18
N THR A 3 55.36 -2.98 -32.68
CA THR A 3 54.11 -3.49 -33.26
C THR A 3 53.82 -4.99 -33.11
N LEU A 4 52.57 -5.33 -32.70
CA LEU A 4 51.77 -6.28 -33.48
C LEU A 4 50.28 -6.19 -33.10
N ASN A 5 49.55 -5.77 -34.12
CA ASN A 5 48.09 -5.73 -34.29
C ASN A 5 47.59 -7.16 -34.58
N LYS A 6 46.47 -7.59 -34.05
CA LYS A 6 45.64 -8.63 -34.65
C LYS A 6 44.18 -8.38 -34.42
N SER A 7 43.57 -7.85 -35.49
CA SER A 7 42.18 -7.88 -35.80
C SER A 7 41.67 -9.32 -36.00
N TYR A 8 40.44 -9.61 -35.54
CA TYR A 8 39.65 -10.71 -36.09
C TYR A 8 38.22 -10.23 -36.36
N GLN A 9 37.93 -10.22 -37.64
CA GLN A 9 36.60 -9.94 -38.18
C GLN A 9 35.78 -11.24 -38.37
N SER A 10 34.45 -11.02 -38.32
CA SER A 10 33.47 -11.64 -39.21
C SER A 10 32.88 -13.01 -38.87
N GLY A 11 31.57 -13.03 -38.80
CA GLY A 11 30.73 -14.25 -38.89
C GLY A 11 29.23 -13.95 -38.76
N LYS A 12 28.67 -13.24 -39.77
CA LYS A 12 27.21 -13.23 -40.01
C LYS A 12 26.74 -14.64 -40.39
N LYS A 13 25.67 -15.14 -39.78
CA LYS A 13 24.72 -16.04 -40.45
C LYS A 13 23.31 -15.70 -40.04
N ALA A 14 22.60 -15.12 -41.01
CA ALA A 14 21.14 -15.07 -41.06
C ALA A 14 20.58 -16.48 -41.26
N ASN A 15 19.50 -16.83 -40.64
CA ASN A 15 18.68 -17.95 -41.07
C ASN A 15 17.19 -17.58 -40.96
N THR A 16 16.69 -17.19 -42.12
CA THR A 16 15.29 -16.99 -42.46
C THR A 16 14.67 -18.37 -42.68
N LYS A 17 13.58 -18.69 -42.00
CA LYS A 17 12.61 -19.68 -42.49
C LYS A 17 11.20 -19.20 -42.21
N ASN A 18 10.57 -18.78 -43.33
CA ASN A 18 9.13 -18.66 -43.52
C ASN A 18 8.42 -20.02 -43.47
N LYS A 19 7.17 -19.96 -43.14
CA LYS A 19 5.97 -20.77 -43.54
C LYS A 19 5.12 -21.04 -42.31
N ALA A 20 3.80 -20.98 -42.31
CA ALA A 20 2.82 -20.87 -43.36
C ALA A 20 1.51 -20.35 -42.77
N ILE A 21 0.80 -19.65 -43.56
CA ILE A 21 -0.60 -19.24 -43.40
C ILE A 21 -1.47 -20.49 -43.57
N SER A 22 -2.43 -20.70 -42.65
CA SER A 22 -3.57 -21.59 -42.93
C SER A 22 -4.84 -20.83 -42.56
N ALA A 23 -5.51 -20.40 -43.62
CA ALA A 23 -6.90 -19.96 -43.59
C ALA A 23 -7.81 -21.21 -43.64
N LEU A 24 -8.84 -21.26 -42.79
CA LEU A 24 -9.99 -22.18 -42.99
C LEU A 24 -11.24 -21.44 -42.50
N SER A 25 -11.94 -20.90 -43.42
CA SER A 25 -13.27 -21.20 -43.99
C SER A 25 -14.45 -21.12 -42.99
N ILE A 26 -15.26 -20.18 -43.34
CA ILE A 26 -16.64 -19.86 -43.00
C ILE A 26 -17.54 -21.04 -43.24
N ALA A 27 -18.42 -21.36 -42.29
CA ALA A 27 -19.65 -22.09 -42.55
C ALA A 27 -20.80 -21.35 -41.85
N GLY A 28 -21.59 -20.64 -42.59
CA GLY A 28 -22.87 -20.06 -42.16
C GLY A 28 -23.95 -21.12 -42.04
N VAL A 29 -24.77 -20.96 -41.03
CA VAL A 29 -26.10 -21.60 -40.99
C VAL A 29 -27.12 -20.50 -40.71
N ALA A 30 -27.90 -20.23 -41.74
CA ALA A 30 -29.13 -19.47 -41.66
C ALA A 30 -30.25 -20.43 -41.28
N VAL A 31 -31.08 -20.06 -40.28
CA VAL A 31 -32.39 -20.70 -40.05
C VAL A 31 -33.44 -19.64 -39.77
N THR A 32 -34.19 -19.43 -40.74
CA THR A 32 -35.61 -19.06 -41.02
C THR A 32 -36.49 -18.63 -39.85
N LEU A 33 -37.12 -17.47 -40.16
CA LEU A 33 -38.33 -16.95 -39.52
C LEU A 33 -39.50 -17.93 -39.68
N GLY A 34 -40.27 -18.05 -38.60
CA GLY A 34 -41.63 -18.59 -38.58
C GLY A 34 -42.59 -17.63 -37.91
N LEU A 35 -43.33 -16.89 -38.73
CA LEU A 35 -44.53 -16.14 -38.35
C LEU A 35 -45.75 -17.05 -38.47
N ALA A 36 -46.60 -17.10 -37.45
CA ALA A 36 -48.05 -17.29 -37.48
C ALA A 36 -48.51 -17.60 -36.05
N GLY A 37 -49.56 -17.09 -35.49
CA GLY A 37 -50.76 -16.40 -35.94
C GLY A 37 -51.60 -16.14 -34.72
N CYS A 38 -52.40 -15.10 -34.81
CA CYS A 38 -53.42 -14.69 -33.81
C CYS A 38 -54.50 -15.72 -33.62
N SER A 39 -55.02 -15.87 -32.38
CA SER A 39 -56.44 -16.18 -32.15
C SER A 39 -56.84 -15.70 -30.75
N ASN A 40 -57.85 -14.84 -30.74
CA ASN A 40 -58.61 -14.44 -29.56
C ASN A 40 -59.38 -15.64 -29.01
N ASN A 41 -59.48 -15.75 -27.70
CA ASN A 41 -60.79 -16.01 -27.08
C ASN A 41 -60.79 -15.60 -25.59
N GLU A 42 -61.95 -15.03 -25.19
CA GLU A 42 -62.29 -14.44 -23.91
C GLU A 42 -62.57 -15.49 -22.81
N SER A 43 -62.40 -14.97 -21.58
CA SER A 43 -63.12 -15.29 -20.34
C SER A 43 -62.75 -16.56 -19.57
N ALA A 44 -62.17 -16.38 -18.41
CA ALA A 44 -62.81 -16.69 -17.12
C ALA A 44 -61.90 -16.35 -15.93
N ASP A 45 -62.46 -15.59 -15.04
CA ASP A 45 -62.03 -15.20 -13.70
C ASP A 45 -61.66 -16.44 -12.84
N THR A 46 -60.43 -16.45 -12.31
CA THR A 46 -60.12 -17.25 -11.13
C THR A 46 -58.93 -16.57 -10.40
N THR A 47 -59.27 -15.89 -9.33
CA THR A 47 -58.33 -15.41 -8.33
C THR A 47 -57.55 -16.59 -7.71
N ALA A 48 -56.31 -16.76 -8.13
CA ALA A 48 -55.31 -17.55 -7.42
C ALA A 48 -54.21 -16.55 -6.96
N ALA A 49 -54.19 -16.31 -5.65
CA ALA A 49 -53.07 -15.62 -5.01
C ALA A 49 -51.78 -16.45 -5.26
N THR A 50 -51.01 -16.03 -6.22
CA THR A 50 -49.63 -16.53 -6.37
C THR A 50 -48.77 -15.75 -5.37
N ASP A 51 -48.44 -16.45 -4.30
CA ASP A 51 -47.37 -16.09 -3.41
C ASP A 51 -46.08 -15.99 -4.28
N GLY A 52 -45.77 -14.76 -4.67
CA GLY A 52 -44.62 -14.42 -5.49
C GLY A 52 -43.37 -14.44 -4.63
N THR A 53 -42.87 -15.64 -4.29
CA THR A 53 -41.49 -15.78 -3.85
C THR A 53 -40.58 -15.43 -5.05
N THR A 54 -40.29 -14.16 -5.23
CA THR A 54 -39.19 -13.70 -6.07
C THR A 54 -37.90 -14.24 -5.42
N THR A 55 -37.47 -15.40 -5.87
CA THR A 55 -36.08 -15.84 -5.68
C THR A 55 -35.22 -14.84 -6.47
N GLY A 56 -34.82 -13.75 -5.80
CA GLY A 56 -33.89 -12.77 -6.37
C GLY A 56 -32.65 -13.51 -6.83
N GLU A 57 -32.30 -13.34 -8.11
CA GLU A 57 -31.01 -13.84 -8.62
C GLU A 57 -29.89 -13.35 -7.70
N ALA A 58 -28.97 -14.25 -7.34
CA ALA A 58 -27.84 -13.93 -6.49
C ALA A 58 -27.00 -12.84 -7.16
N GLN A 59 -26.88 -11.69 -6.51
CA GLN A 59 -26.05 -10.61 -7.01
C GLN A 59 -24.55 -10.95 -6.79
N ASN A 60 -23.81 -11.12 -7.89
CA ASN A 60 -22.37 -11.32 -7.83
C ASN A 60 -21.66 -9.96 -7.89
N ILE A 61 -20.94 -9.62 -6.85
CA ILE A 61 -20.20 -8.36 -6.69
C ILE A 61 -18.71 -8.68 -6.65
N GLU A 62 -17.93 -8.03 -7.49
CA GLU A 62 -16.48 -8.11 -7.45
C GLU A 62 -15.88 -6.74 -7.16
N LEU A 63 -15.14 -6.63 -6.07
CA LEU A 63 -14.39 -5.44 -5.69
C LEU A 63 -12.90 -5.66 -5.90
N LEU A 64 -12.19 -4.65 -6.41
CA LEU A 64 -10.73 -4.59 -6.42
C LEU A 64 -10.27 -3.58 -5.38
N ASN A 65 -9.58 -4.06 -4.34
CA ASN A 65 -8.84 -3.23 -3.40
C ASN A 65 -7.39 -3.08 -3.88
N VAL A 66 -6.96 -1.83 -4.06
CA VAL A 66 -5.59 -1.48 -4.39
C VAL A 66 -4.94 -0.90 -3.14
N SER A 67 -3.86 -1.54 -2.64
CA SER A 67 -3.25 -1.15 -1.37
C SER A 67 -1.72 -1.11 -1.41
N TYR A 68 -1.14 -0.45 -0.41
CA TYR A 68 0.30 -0.48 -0.18
C TYR A 68 0.80 -1.86 0.28
N ASP A 69 2.08 -2.18 0.01
CA ASP A 69 2.62 -3.54 0.06
C ASP A 69 2.61 -4.19 1.45
N VAL A 70 2.90 -3.45 2.51
CA VAL A 70 2.95 -3.99 3.88
C VAL A 70 1.57 -4.19 4.52
N ALA A 71 0.49 -3.70 3.91
CA ALA A 71 -0.89 -3.99 4.33
C ALA A 71 -1.41 -5.34 3.82
N ARG A 72 -0.64 -6.05 3.01
CA ARG A 72 -1.02 -7.34 2.39
C ARG A 72 -1.55 -8.35 3.40
N ASP A 73 -0.84 -8.53 4.50
CA ASP A 73 -1.19 -9.54 5.50
C ASP A 73 -2.48 -9.15 6.23
N PHE A 74 -2.70 -7.86 6.47
CA PHE A 74 -3.97 -7.35 7.01
C PHE A 74 -5.13 -7.66 6.07
N TYR A 75 -5.08 -7.24 4.81
CA TYR A 75 -6.19 -7.45 3.88
C TYR A 75 -6.42 -8.92 3.54
N LYS A 76 -5.38 -9.76 3.56
CA LYS A 76 -5.53 -11.22 3.42
C LYS A 76 -6.42 -11.81 4.51
N SER A 77 -6.31 -11.30 5.74
CA SER A 77 -7.11 -11.76 6.88
C SER A 77 -8.44 -11.01 7.01
N TYR A 78 -8.47 -9.73 6.64
CA TYR A 78 -9.65 -8.88 6.68
C TYR A 78 -10.74 -9.29 5.67
N ASN A 79 -10.35 -9.63 4.43
CA ASN A 79 -11.33 -9.93 3.39
C ASN A 79 -12.28 -11.07 3.72
N PRO A 80 -11.84 -12.22 4.29
CA PRO A 80 -12.76 -13.27 4.72
C PRO A 80 -13.76 -12.79 5.79
N LEU A 81 -13.31 -11.97 6.76
CA LEU A 81 -14.18 -11.41 7.80
C LEU A 81 -15.25 -10.50 7.20
N PHE A 82 -14.86 -9.62 6.28
CA PHE A 82 -15.79 -8.76 5.58
C PHE A 82 -16.79 -9.56 4.74
N VAL A 83 -16.34 -10.55 3.98
CA VAL A 83 -17.21 -11.38 3.13
C VAL A 83 -18.27 -12.10 3.96
N GLU A 84 -17.90 -12.65 5.11
CA GLU A 84 -18.82 -13.29 6.04
C GLU A 84 -19.84 -12.29 6.60
N HIS A 85 -19.37 -11.14 7.08
CA HIS A 85 -20.21 -10.07 7.57
C HIS A 85 -21.19 -9.58 6.48
N TYR A 86 -20.67 -9.24 5.30
CA TYR A 86 -21.49 -8.72 4.20
C TYR A 86 -22.59 -9.71 3.77
N LYS A 87 -22.25 -11.01 3.73
CA LYS A 87 -23.21 -12.06 3.42
C LYS A 87 -24.29 -12.21 4.49
N SER A 88 -23.96 -12.00 5.76
CA SER A 88 -24.96 -12.06 6.85
C SER A 88 -26.01 -10.96 6.73
N GLU A 89 -25.61 -9.80 6.25
CA GLU A 89 -26.52 -8.65 6.02
C GLU A 89 -27.22 -8.71 4.65
N ASN A 90 -26.57 -9.36 3.66
CA ASN A 90 -27.04 -9.46 2.29
C ASN A 90 -27.06 -10.94 1.83
N PRO A 91 -28.02 -11.77 2.29
CA PRO A 91 -28.01 -13.23 2.05
C PRO A 91 -27.99 -13.64 0.58
N ASN A 92 -28.53 -12.80 -0.30
CA ASN A 92 -28.61 -13.03 -1.75
C ASN A 92 -27.41 -12.44 -2.53
N ALA A 93 -26.41 -11.85 -1.85
CA ALA A 93 -25.22 -11.31 -2.49
C ALA A 93 -24.01 -12.22 -2.28
N ASN A 94 -23.23 -12.42 -3.35
CA ASN A 94 -21.92 -13.04 -3.31
C ASN A 94 -20.88 -11.95 -3.61
N VAL A 95 -20.10 -11.55 -2.61
CA VAL A 95 -19.01 -10.58 -2.78
C VAL A 95 -17.65 -11.30 -2.87
N THR A 96 -16.84 -10.89 -3.83
CA THR A 96 -15.47 -11.35 -4.02
C THR A 96 -14.54 -10.15 -3.98
N ILE A 97 -13.48 -10.22 -3.16
CA ILE A 97 -12.50 -9.14 -3.05
C ILE A 97 -11.21 -9.55 -3.75
N LYS A 98 -10.87 -8.86 -4.82
CA LYS A 98 -9.56 -8.94 -5.47
C LYS A 98 -8.59 -7.94 -4.85
N GLN A 99 -7.31 -8.26 -4.88
CA GLN A 99 -6.25 -7.47 -4.26
C GLN A 99 -5.14 -7.12 -5.26
N SER A 100 -4.67 -5.87 -5.19
CA SER A 100 -3.42 -5.45 -5.81
C SER A 100 -2.55 -4.76 -4.76
N HIS A 101 -1.34 -5.27 -4.52
CA HIS A 101 -0.42 -4.73 -3.51
C HIS A 101 0.89 -4.29 -4.15
N GLY A 102 1.42 -3.15 -3.71
CA GLY A 102 2.69 -2.61 -4.20
C GLY A 102 3.10 -1.35 -3.44
N GLY A 103 4.13 -0.68 -3.87
CA GLY A 103 4.48 0.64 -3.33
C GLY A 103 3.29 1.60 -3.48
N SER A 104 2.91 2.31 -2.40
CA SER A 104 1.67 3.09 -2.32
C SER A 104 1.49 4.03 -3.51
N SER A 105 2.46 4.89 -3.79
CA SER A 105 2.40 5.83 -4.92
C SER A 105 2.36 5.14 -6.29
N LYS A 106 3.02 3.97 -6.41
CA LYS A 106 2.94 3.17 -7.65
C LYS A 106 1.52 2.63 -7.86
N GLN A 107 0.86 2.20 -6.80
CA GLN A 107 -0.53 1.75 -6.84
C GLN A 107 -1.47 2.91 -7.19
N ALA A 108 -1.32 4.07 -6.55
CA ALA A 108 -2.09 5.26 -6.88
C ALA A 108 -1.92 5.67 -8.36
N LEU A 109 -0.69 5.67 -8.88
CA LEU A 109 -0.41 5.94 -10.28
C LEU A 109 -1.05 4.90 -11.22
N SER A 110 -1.10 3.63 -10.83
CA SER A 110 -1.77 2.60 -11.62
C SER A 110 -3.28 2.87 -11.73
N VAL A 111 -3.93 3.26 -10.63
CA VAL A 111 -5.35 3.67 -10.63
C VAL A 111 -5.53 4.94 -11.47
N ALA A 112 -4.70 5.95 -11.28
CA ALA A 112 -4.71 7.18 -12.07
C ALA A 112 -4.51 6.95 -13.58
N SER A 113 -3.85 5.84 -13.94
CA SER A 113 -3.59 5.40 -15.32
C SER A 113 -4.64 4.43 -15.86
N GLY A 114 -5.72 4.16 -15.10
CA GLY A 114 -6.86 3.40 -15.59
C GLY A 114 -7.08 2.02 -14.98
N LEU A 115 -6.31 1.60 -13.96
CA LEU A 115 -6.63 0.38 -13.21
C LEU A 115 -8.00 0.56 -12.52
N GLN A 116 -8.93 -0.34 -12.81
CA GLN A 116 -10.33 -0.26 -12.37
C GLN A 116 -10.48 -0.75 -10.93
N ALA A 117 -9.87 -0.02 -9.98
CA ALA A 117 -10.00 -0.27 -8.56
C ALA A 117 -11.31 0.28 -8.01
N ASP A 118 -11.96 -0.46 -7.12
CA ASP A 118 -13.16 0.00 -6.41
C ASP A 118 -12.80 0.82 -5.18
N VAL A 119 -11.72 0.42 -4.49
CA VAL A 119 -11.22 1.13 -3.31
C VAL A 119 -9.69 1.25 -3.36
N ALA A 120 -9.21 2.37 -2.82
CA ALA A 120 -7.81 2.67 -2.65
C ALA A 120 -7.49 2.74 -1.15
N THR A 121 -6.49 1.98 -0.70
CA THR A 121 -6.05 1.91 0.69
C THR A 121 -4.55 2.18 0.74
N MET A 122 -4.19 3.45 0.97
CA MET A 122 -2.84 3.96 0.79
C MET A 122 -2.16 4.18 2.15
N ASN A 123 -0.86 4.44 2.15
CA ASN A 123 -0.12 4.73 3.38
C ASN A 123 0.24 6.22 3.55
N GLN A 124 -0.29 7.09 2.68
CA GLN A 124 -0.08 8.54 2.77
C GLN A 124 -1.20 9.29 2.04
N GLY A 125 -1.54 10.48 2.52
CA GLY A 125 -2.63 11.31 1.98
C GLY A 125 -2.40 11.71 0.52
N SER A 126 -1.17 12.06 0.13
CA SER A 126 -0.84 12.49 -1.25
C SER A 126 -1.24 11.48 -2.33
N ASP A 127 -1.31 10.19 -2.00
CA ASP A 127 -1.68 9.15 -2.96
C ASP A 127 -3.20 9.17 -3.23
N ILE A 128 -4.03 9.48 -2.21
CA ILE A 128 -5.47 9.70 -2.40
C ILE A 128 -5.72 11.06 -3.07
N GLU A 129 -5.00 12.11 -2.66
CA GLU A 129 -5.09 13.45 -3.28
C GLU A 129 -4.76 13.41 -4.79
N LEU A 130 -3.80 12.56 -5.21
CA LEU A 130 -3.54 12.32 -6.63
C LEU A 130 -4.77 11.81 -7.36
N LEU A 131 -5.50 10.86 -6.77
CA LEU A 131 -6.72 10.30 -7.36
C LEU A 131 -7.87 11.32 -7.35
N GLN A 132 -7.99 12.12 -6.31
CA GLN A 132 -8.93 13.23 -6.20
C GLN A 132 -8.69 14.28 -7.30
N LYS A 133 -7.45 14.73 -7.48
CA LYS A 133 -7.05 15.68 -8.55
C LYS A 133 -7.34 15.15 -9.97
N LYS A 134 -7.44 13.82 -10.13
CA LYS A 134 -7.84 13.16 -11.37
C LYS A 134 -9.35 12.97 -11.49
N GLY A 135 -10.15 13.41 -10.52
CA GLY A 135 -11.59 13.23 -10.50
C GLY A 135 -12.02 11.76 -10.33
N LEU A 136 -11.16 10.91 -9.78
CA LEU A 136 -11.43 9.49 -9.55
C LEU A 136 -12.03 9.23 -8.17
N VAL A 137 -11.67 10.05 -7.19
CA VAL A 137 -12.11 10.03 -5.79
C VAL A 137 -12.82 11.34 -5.50
N ALA A 138 -13.85 11.32 -4.66
CA ALA A 138 -14.62 12.50 -4.29
C ALA A 138 -13.79 13.54 -3.54
N ASP A 139 -14.16 14.82 -3.66
CA ASP A 139 -13.44 15.94 -3.04
C ASP A 139 -13.50 15.91 -1.51
N ASP A 140 -14.57 15.34 -0.93
CA ASP A 140 -14.81 15.20 0.50
C ASP A 140 -14.42 13.83 1.07
N TRP A 141 -13.52 13.11 0.41
CA TRP A 141 -13.18 11.72 0.75
C TRP A 141 -12.78 11.53 2.23
N GLU A 142 -12.09 12.50 2.84
CA GLU A 142 -11.71 12.45 4.26
C GLU A 142 -12.93 12.44 5.18
N GLY A 143 -14.01 13.11 4.80
CA GLY A 143 -15.25 13.21 5.58
C GLY A 143 -16.19 12.01 5.40
N GLN A 144 -15.91 11.10 4.46
CA GLN A 144 -16.80 9.98 4.17
C GLN A 144 -16.71 8.83 5.18
N PHE A 145 -15.63 8.79 5.97
CA PHE A 145 -15.36 7.75 6.98
C PHE A 145 -14.84 8.39 8.29
N PRO A 146 -14.94 7.68 9.43
CA PRO A 146 -14.39 8.16 10.69
C PRO A 146 -12.89 8.47 10.62
N ASP A 147 -12.40 9.28 11.55
CA ASP A 147 -10.98 9.59 11.73
C ASP A 147 -10.29 10.11 10.46
N ASN A 148 -11.00 10.94 9.65
CA ASN A 148 -10.54 11.43 8.35
C ASN A 148 -10.19 10.29 7.38
N ALA A 149 -11.04 9.26 7.33
CA ALA A 149 -10.84 8.06 6.54
C ALA A 149 -9.56 7.28 6.86
N VAL A 150 -9.08 7.32 8.12
CA VAL A 150 -7.88 6.63 8.60
C VAL A 150 -8.25 5.54 9.61
N PRO A 151 -8.47 4.28 9.19
CA PRO A 151 -8.91 3.19 10.07
C PRO A 151 -7.82 2.71 11.05
N PHE A 152 -6.56 2.90 10.73
CA PHE A 152 -5.42 2.55 11.56
C PHE A 152 -4.18 3.37 11.16
N THR A 153 -3.24 3.42 12.09
CA THR A 153 -1.96 4.12 11.92
C THR A 153 -0.79 3.17 12.16
N SER A 154 0.41 3.64 11.89
CA SER A 154 1.67 2.99 12.23
C SER A 154 2.69 4.05 12.65
N THR A 155 3.89 3.62 12.98
CA THR A 155 5.02 4.51 13.23
C THR A 155 6.30 3.90 12.67
N ILE A 156 7.38 4.68 12.58
CA ILE A 156 8.69 4.16 12.20
C ILE A 156 9.40 3.63 13.45
N VAL A 157 9.93 2.42 13.30
CA VAL A 157 10.76 1.73 14.30
C VAL A 157 12.04 1.19 13.64
N PHE A 158 12.95 0.66 14.45
CA PHE A 158 14.18 0.04 13.98
C PHE A 158 14.15 -1.47 14.22
N LEU A 159 14.37 -2.24 13.18
CA LEU A 159 14.62 -3.66 13.29
C LEU A 159 16.14 -3.85 13.28
N VAL A 160 16.71 -4.37 14.37
CA VAL A 160 18.14 -4.55 14.54
C VAL A 160 18.53 -6.02 14.59
N ARG A 161 19.79 -6.33 14.39
CA ARG A 161 20.29 -7.69 14.59
C ARG A 161 20.07 -8.16 16.02
N LYS A 162 19.93 -9.48 16.21
CA LYS A 162 19.74 -10.08 17.54
C LYS A 162 20.78 -9.58 18.52
N ASP A 163 20.33 -9.25 19.73
CA ASP A 163 21.13 -8.69 20.83
C ASP A 163 21.76 -7.32 20.52
N ASN A 164 21.29 -6.65 19.46
CA ASN A 164 21.65 -5.27 19.10
C ASN A 164 23.15 -4.94 19.17
N PRO A 165 24.01 -5.64 18.40
CA PRO A 165 25.47 -5.54 18.54
C PRO A 165 26.05 -4.15 18.24
N LYS A 166 25.30 -3.29 17.53
CA LYS A 166 25.69 -1.89 17.24
C LYS A 166 25.16 -0.90 18.28
N GLY A 167 24.38 -1.34 19.26
CA GLY A 167 23.81 -0.48 20.29
C GLY A 167 22.93 0.63 19.72
N ILE A 168 22.02 0.28 18.80
CA ILE A 168 21.06 1.20 18.20
C ILE A 168 19.86 1.30 19.16
N ASN A 169 19.69 2.44 19.82
CA ASN A 169 18.61 2.64 20.81
C ASN A 169 17.68 3.80 20.42
N ASP A 170 18.14 4.73 19.59
CA ASP A 170 17.36 5.87 19.12
C ASP A 170 17.92 6.35 17.76
N TRP A 171 17.22 7.29 17.13
CA TRP A 171 17.57 7.89 15.84
C TRP A 171 19.03 8.37 15.75
N GLN A 172 19.55 8.97 16.84
CA GLN A 172 20.93 9.47 16.86
C GLN A 172 21.96 8.37 16.63
N ASP A 173 21.67 7.14 17.02
CA ASP A 173 22.60 6.03 16.85
C ASP A 173 22.78 5.62 15.39
N LEU A 174 21.84 6.03 14.51
CA LEU A 174 21.93 5.78 13.07
C LEU A 174 23.06 6.57 12.40
N THR A 175 23.61 7.60 13.04
CA THR A 175 24.76 8.37 12.54
C THR A 175 26.12 7.81 12.99
N LYS A 176 26.14 6.78 13.86
CA LYS A 176 27.39 6.17 14.34
C LYS A 176 28.25 5.63 13.19
N PRO A 177 29.57 5.86 13.20
CA PRO A 177 30.46 5.28 12.20
C PRO A 177 30.34 3.76 12.15
N GLY A 178 30.28 3.21 10.93
CA GLY A 178 30.20 1.77 10.71
C GLY A 178 28.85 1.12 11.01
N VAL A 179 27.79 1.90 11.21
CA VAL A 179 26.40 1.44 11.15
C VAL A 179 25.98 1.37 9.68
N GLU A 180 25.40 0.26 9.27
CA GLU A 180 24.86 0.06 7.94
C GLU A 180 23.33 0.02 7.99
N ILE A 181 22.65 1.00 7.34
CA ILE A 181 21.20 1.14 7.32
C ILE A 181 20.63 0.52 6.04
N VAL A 182 19.52 -0.22 6.16
CA VAL A 182 18.65 -0.60 5.06
C VAL A 182 17.34 0.17 5.22
N MET A 183 16.83 0.74 4.14
CA MET A 183 15.53 1.40 4.13
C MET A 183 14.90 1.36 2.75
N ALA A 184 13.61 1.61 2.67
CA ALA A 184 12.94 1.80 1.40
C ALA A 184 13.29 3.17 0.79
N ASN A 185 13.28 3.27 -0.54
CA ASN A 185 13.66 4.49 -1.25
C ASN A 185 12.57 5.58 -1.10
N PRO A 186 12.89 6.76 -0.55
CA PRO A 186 11.94 7.86 -0.37
C PRO A 186 11.37 8.43 -1.68
N LYS A 187 12.10 8.33 -2.78
CA LYS A 187 11.63 8.84 -4.09
C LYS A 187 10.42 8.07 -4.61
N VAL A 188 10.30 6.78 -4.28
CA VAL A 188 9.31 5.89 -4.91
C VAL A 188 8.39 5.15 -3.94
N THR A 189 8.63 5.26 -2.62
CA THR A 189 7.83 4.55 -1.61
C THR A 189 7.39 5.45 -0.46
N GLY A 190 6.16 5.26 0.02
CA GLY A 190 5.68 5.93 1.24
C GLY A 190 6.45 5.49 2.49
N ASN A 191 6.83 4.19 2.60
CA ASN A 191 7.68 3.71 3.71
C ASN A 191 8.99 4.51 3.79
N GLY A 192 9.68 4.69 2.67
CA GLY A 192 10.90 5.49 2.62
C GLY A 192 10.67 6.96 2.97
N ARG A 193 9.56 7.56 2.50
CA ARG A 193 9.21 8.94 2.85
C ARG A 193 9.00 9.11 4.33
N TYR A 194 8.24 8.23 4.97
CA TYR A 194 8.06 8.27 6.42
C TYR A 194 9.36 8.03 7.20
N ALA A 195 10.22 7.13 6.73
CA ALA A 195 11.55 6.93 7.35
C ALA A 195 12.41 8.18 7.27
N PHE A 196 12.45 8.85 6.10
CA PHE A 196 13.18 10.10 5.92
C PHE A 196 12.59 11.25 6.73
N LEU A 197 11.27 11.47 6.65
CA LEU A 197 10.58 12.52 7.40
C LEU A 197 10.65 12.26 8.91
N GLY A 198 10.64 11.00 9.36
CA GLY A 198 10.85 10.62 10.75
C GLY A 198 12.22 11.04 11.28
N ALA A 199 13.27 10.77 10.49
CA ALA A 199 14.62 11.23 10.81
C ALA A 199 14.73 12.76 10.82
N TYR A 200 14.12 13.43 9.84
CA TYR A 200 14.16 14.89 9.73
C TYR A 200 13.40 15.56 10.88
N GLY A 201 12.19 15.05 11.21
CA GLY A 201 11.40 15.56 12.34
C GLY A 201 12.07 15.31 13.69
N TYR A 202 12.74 14.15 13.86
CA TYR A 202 13.59 13.91 15.02
C TYR A 202 14.73 14.95 15.11
N GLY A 203 15.38 15.26 14.00
CA GLY A 203 16.41 16.30 13.95
C GLY A 203 15.85 17.66 14.38
N LEU A 204 14.72 18.09 13.82
CA LEU A 204 14.06 19.34 14.21
C LEU A 204 13.70 19.37 15.70
N HIS A 205 13.12 18.28 16.21
CA HIS A 205 12.78 18.15 17.63
C HIS A 205 14.03 18.27 18.53
N THR A 206 15.12 17.59 18.15
CA THR A 206 16.36 17.55 18.92
C THR A 206 17.10 18.88 18.92
N PHE A 207 17.05 19.62 17.80
CA PHE A 207 17.75 20.89 17.62
C PHE A 207 16.83 22.12 17.69
N ASN A 208 15.73 22.05 18.46
CA ASN A 208 14.81 23.17 18.73
C ASN A 208 14.28 23.85 17.45
N ASN A 209 13.94 23.06 16.44
CA ASN A 209 13.49 23.49 15.12
C ASN A 209 14.54 24.26 14.27
N GLU A 210 15.81 24.12 14.60
CA GLU A 210 16.88 24.67 13.76
C GLU A 210 17.15 23.74 12.57
N GLU A 211 16.90 24.25 11.37
CA GLU A 211 17.01 23.44 10.13
C GLU A 211 18.43 23.01 9.78
N ALA A 212 19.43 23.87 10.01
CA ALA A 212 20.80 23.57 9.61
C ALA A 212 21.35 22.33 10.34
N PRO A 213 21.32 22.24 11.70
CA PRO A 213 21.78 21.06 12.41
C PRO A 213 20.87 19.82 12.14
N ALA A 214 19.56 20.02 11.91
CA ALA A 214 18.68 18.92 11.52
C ALA A 214 19.08 18.33 10.16
N LYS A 215 19.38 19.17 9.17
CA LYS A 215 19.90 18.75 7.85
C LYS A 215 21.25 18.04 7.95
N ASP A 216 22.14 18.54 8.79
CA ASP A 216 23.45 17.90 9.00
C ASP A 216 23.31 16.52 9.63
N TYR A 217 22.44 16.37 10.64
CA TYR A 217 22.09 15.09 11.23
C TYR A 217 21.54 14.10 10.18
N VAL A 218 20.54 14.52 9.38
CA VAL A 218 19.95 13.66 8.35
C VAL A 218 21.00 13.27 7.29
N ARG A 219 21.81 14.22 6.87
CA ARG A 219 22.93 13.93 5.94
C ARG A 219 23.87 12.86 6.48
N ASP A 220 24.23 12.94 7.77
CA ASP A 220 25.10 11.96 8.40
C ASP A 220 24.43 10.58 8.52
N MET A 221 23.14 10.53 8.82
CA MET A 221 22.37 9.29 8.78
C MET A 221 22.33 8.68 7.37
N LEU A 222 22.08 9.49 6.34
CA LEU A 222 21.98 9.02 4.95
C LEU A 222 23.31 8.48 4.41
N LYS A 223 24.45 8.96 4.88
CA LYS A 223 25.77 8.39 4.55
C LYS A 223 25.93 6.93 4.99
N ASN A 224 25.19 6.53 6.02
CA ASN A 224 25.18 5.16 6.55
C ASN A 224 24.19 4.25 5.84
N VAL A 225 23.35 4.77 4.93
CA VAL A 225 22.42 3.94 4.17
C VAL A 225 23.20 3.12 3.14
N LYS A 226 23.17 1.80 3.34
CA LYS A 226 23.82 0.81 2.47
C LYS A 226 22.98 0.44 1.27
N VAL A 227 21.65 0.34 1.47
CA VAL A 227 20.71 -0.10 0.45
C VAL A 227 19.42 0.69 0.55
N TYR A 228 18.96 1.20 -0.59
CA TYR A 228 17.61 1.67 -0.83
C TYR A 228 16.84 0.62 -1.62
N GLU A 229 15.68 0.19 -1.11
CA GLU A 229 14.82 -0.79 -1.78
C GLU A 229 13.54 -0.16 -2.31
N ASN A 230 12.99 -0.73 -3.38
CA ASN A 230 11.79 -0.23 -4.04
C ASN A 230 10.47 -0.61 -3.33
N GLY A 231 10.52 -1.00 -2.06
CA GLY A 231 9.36 -1.34 -1.23
C GLY A 231 9.75 -1.67 0.20
N GLY A 232 8.82 -1.48 1.15
CA GLY A 232 9.04 -1.83 2.56
C GLY A 232 9.34 -3.32 2.75
N ARG A 233 8.53 -4.20 2.14
CA ARG A 233 8.75 -5.65 2.18
C ARG A 233 10.05 -6.08 1.51
N ALA A 234 10.51 -5.41 0.45
CA ALA A 234 11.80 -5.66 -0.18
C ALA A 234 12.94 -5.30 0.77
N ALA A 235 12.86 -4.15 1.46
CA ALA A 235 13.84 -3.75 2.46
C ALA A 235 13.93 -4.77 3.62
N THR A 236 12.78 -5.25 4.11
CA THR A 236 12.73 -6.30 5.13
C THR A 236 13.39 -7.61 4.64
N THR A 237 13.11 -8.00 3.40
CA THR A 237 13.73 -9.20 2.79
C THR A 237 15.25 -9.04 2.70
N THR A 238 15.73 -7.90 2.24
CA THR A 238 17.17 -7.59 2.15
C THR A 238 17.82 -7.62 3.52
N PHE A 239 17.20 -7.01 4.52
CA PHE A 239 17.72 -7.04 5.88
C PHE A 239 17.66 -8.46 6.48
N VAL A 240 16.50 -9.08 6.58
CA VAL A 240 16.31 -10.32 7.35
C VAL A 240 16.84 -11.55 6.63
N GLN A 241 16.53 -11.70 5.33
CA GLN A 241 16.83 -12.93 4.59
C GLN A 241 18.21 -12.89 3.93
N ARG A 242 18.61 -11.74 3.36
CA ARG A 242 19.94 -11.59 2.73
C ARG A 242 21.03 -11.22 3.73
N GLY A 243 20.67 -10.83 4.95
CA GLY A 243 21.63 -10.51 6.02
C GLY A 243 22.38 -9.19 5.80
N ILE A 244 21.88 -8.27 4.98
CA ILE A 244 22.54 -7.00 4.66
C ILE A 244 22.15 -5.94 5.70
N GLY A 245 23.13 -5.11 6.12
CA GLY A 245 22.94 -4.00 7.06
C GLY A 245 22.87 -4.42 8.54
N ASP A 246 22.95 -3.45 9.41
CA ASP A 246 22.87 -3.59 10.88
C ASP A 246 21.49 -3.23 11.41
N VAL A 247 20.81 -2.31 10.72
CA VAL A 247 19.48 -1.79 11.08
C VAL A 247 18.60 -1.59 9.85
N LEU A 248 17.35 -1.97 9.98
CA LEU A 248 16.30 -1.64 9.02
C LEU A 248 15.39 -0.57 9.65
N VAL A 249 15.22 0.54 8.95
CA VAL A 249 14.27 1.61 9.31
C VAL A 249 12.96 1.35 8.56
N THR A 250 11.88 1.00 9.28
CA THR A 250 10.63 0.58 8.65
C THR A 250 9.41 0.82 9.54
N PHE A 251 8.22 0.53 9.03
CA PHE A 251 6.99 0.59 9.81
C PHE A 251 6.93 -0.48 10.91
N GLU A 252 6.28 -0.11 12.03
CA GLU A 252 6.09 -0.95 13.21
C GLU A 252 5.46 -2.32 12.87
N ASN A 253 4.38 -2.34 12.08
CA ASN A 253 3.73 -3.59 11.69
C ASN A 253 4.66 -4.50 10.89
N GLU A 254 5.43 -3.95 9.97
CA GLU A 254 6.39 -4.73 9.17
C GLU A 254 7.53 -5.29 10.04
N ALA A 255 8.07 -4.47 10.95
CA ALA A 255 9.13 -4.91 11.86
C ALA A 255 8.65 -6.04 12.80
N ASN A 256 7.44 -5.90 13.36
CA ASN A 256 6.87 -6.91 14.26
C ASN A 256 6.57 -8.21 13.54
N LEU A 257 5.95 -8.17 12.36
CA LEU A 257 5.70 -9.36 11.54
C LEU A 257 7.01 -10.04 11.14
N ALA A 258 8.03 -9.26 10.77
CA ALA A 258 9.34 -9.81 10.45
C ALA A 258 9.99 -10.49 11.67
N ALA A 259 9.91 -9.89 12.86
CA ALA A 259 10.51 -10.44 14.09
C ALA A 259 9.77 -11.69 14.58
N THR A 260 8.47 -11.77 14.42
CA THR A 260 7.65 -12.91 14.90
C THR A 260 7.60 -14.08 13.93
N ASP A 261 7.76 -13.85 12.63
CA ASP A 261 7.67 -14.87 11.58
C ASP A 261 9.07 -15.23 11.04
N PHE A 262 9.45 -14.69 9.88
CA PHE A 262 10.65 -15.15 9.16
C PHE A 262 12.01 -14.66 9.74
N GLY A 263 11.99 -13.68 10.64
CA GLY A 263 13.14 -13.17 11.39
C GLY A 263 13.23 -13.68 12.83
N LYS A 264 12.35 -14.60 13.24
CA LYS A 264 12.27 -15.06 14.62
C LYS A 264 13.63 -15.54 15.16
N GLY A 265 14.04 -14.92 16.28
CA GLY A 265 15.33 -15.22 16.94
C GLY A 265 16.56 -14.64 16.26
N LYS A 266 16.40 -13.87 15.16
CA LYS A 266 17.53 -13.26 14.42
C LYS A 266 17.58 -11.74 14.55
N VAL A 267 16.49 -11.14 14.99
CA VAL A 267 16.31 -9.67 15.05
C VAL A 267 15.60 -9.28 16.33
N ASP A 268 15.80 -8.03 16.74
CA ASP A 268 15.10 -7.37 17.82
C ASP A 268 14.52 -6.05 17.31
N ILE A 269 13.44 -5.55 17.96
CA ILE A 269 12.80 -4.28 17.58
C ILE A 269 13.19 -3.23 18.60
N VAL A 270 13.59 -2.06 18.10
CA VAL A 270 13.85 -0.87 18.90
C VAL A 270 12.81 0.18 18.56
N TYR A 271 12.08 0.62 19.57
CA TYR A 271 11.16 1.74 19.50
C TYR A 271 11.89 3.03 19.86
N PRO A 272 12.03 3.99 18.93
CA PRO A 272 12.61 5.28 19.25
C PRO A 272 11.67 6.04 20.20
N LYS A 273 12.23 6.95 21.01
CA LYS A 273 11.44 7.74 21.97
C LYS A 273 10.46 8.69 21.27
N TYR A 274 10.87 9.25 20.15
CA TYR A 274 10.11 10.17 19.32
C TYR A 274 10.13 9.70 17.87
N SER A 275 8.98 9.60 17.23
CA SER A 275 8.88 9.10 15.86
C SER A 275 7.76 9.79 15.08
N ILE A 276 7.56 9.36 13.85
CA ILE A 276 6.54 9.91 12.96
C ILE A 276 5.29 9.03 12.95
N LYS A 277 4.10 9.64 13.03
CA LYS A 277 2.82 8.96 12.86
C LYS A 277 2.53 8.75 11.37
N SER A 278 2.41 7.52 10.94
CA SER A 278 1.96 7.16 9.59
C SER A 278 0.47 6.90 9.60
N GLU A 279 -0.27 7.66 8.83
CA GLU A 279 -1.71 7.52 8.63
C GLU A 279 -1.98 6.74 7.35
N SER A 280 -2.86 5.75 7.42
CA SER A 280 -3.20 4.88 6.29
C SER A 280 -4.61 5.21 5.77
N PRO A 281 -4.76 6.26 4.93
CA PRO A 281 -6.06 6.69 4.44
C PRO A 281 -6.66 5.70 3.46
N VAL A 282 -8.00 5.65 3.44
CA VAL A 282 -8.78 4.85 2.52
C VAL A 282 -9.78 5.72 1.77
N ALA A 283 -10.11 5.35 0.53
CA ALA A 283 -11.10 6.06 -0.27
C ALA A 283 -11.82 5.14 -1.26
N ILE A 284 -13.07 5.48 -1.59
CA ILE A 284 -13.81 4.90 -2.71
C ILE A 284 -13.31 5.53 -4.01
N VAL A 285 -13.05 4.72 -5.02
CA VAL A 285 -12.74 5.21 -6.36
C VAL A 285 -14.07 5.42 -7.11
N ASN A 286 -14.74 6.54 -6.81
CA ASN A 286 -16.11 6.84 -7.23
C ASN A 286 -16.31 6.68 -8.74
N ALA A 287 -15.39 7.19 -9.55
CA ALA A 287 -15.46 7.11 -11.01
C ALA A 287 -15.51 5.66 -11.56
N VAL A 288 -15.01 4.68 -10.78
CA VAL A 288 -15.07 3.26 -11.13
C VAL A 288 -16.31 2.61 -10.55
N THR A 289 -16.56 2.81 -9.26
CA THR A 289 -17.69 2.14 -8.57
C THR A 289 -19.05 2.54 -9.12
N GLU A 290 -19.23 3.80 -9.54
CA GLU A 290 -20.46 4.27 -10.18
C GLU A 290 -20.71 3.56 -11.52
N LYS A 291 -19.68 3.39 -12.34
CA LYS A 291 -19.80 2.66 -13.63
C LYS A 291 -20.04 1.18 -13.45
N LYS A 292 -19.48 0.57 -12.40
CA LYS A 292 -19.63 -0.86 -12.08
C LYS A 292 -20.89 -1.17 -11.28
N GLY A 293 -21.55 -0.15 -10.70
CA GLY A 293 -22.67 -0.35 -9.76
C GLY A 293 -22.22 -0.95 -8.42
N THR A 294 -20.95 -0.75 -8.01
CA THR A 294 -20.35 -1.36 -6.81
C THR A 294 -20.21 -0.39 -5.63
N THR A 295 -20.70 0.85 -5.75
CA THR A 295 -20.49 1.92 -4.72
C THR A 295 -20.98 1.50 -3.34
N ALA A 296 -22.16 0.89 -3.22
CA ALA A 296 -22.69 0.45 -1.92
C ALA A 296 -21.82 -0.63 -1.27
N ALA A 297 -21.34 -1.61 -2.05
CA ALA A 297 -20.47 -2.67 -1.56
C ALA A 297 -19.06 -2.15 -1.22
N ALA A 298 -18.52 -1.22 -2.01
CA ALA A 298 -17.26 -0.56 -1.73
C ALA A 298 -17.32 0.26 -0.44
N LYS A 299 -18.45 0.98 -0.23
CA LYS A 299 -18.68 1.71 1.02
C LYS A 299 -18.76 0.76 2.21
N ALA A 300 -19.54 -0.30 2.12
CA ALA A 300 -19.65 -1.30 3.19
C ALA A 300 -18.30 -1.95 3.49
N TYR A 301 -17.48 -2.22 2.45
CA TYR A 301 -16.12 -2.75 2.61
C TYR A 301 -15.22 -1.81 3.42
N LEU A 302 -15.27 -0.51 3.17
CA LEU A 302 -14.47 0.45 3.93
C LEU A 302 -15.06 0.75 5.31
N ASP A 303 -16.39 0.86 5.45
CA ASP A 303 -17.06 1.07 6.76
C ASP A 303 -16.69 -0.05 7.76
N TYR A 304 -16.61 -1.29 7.31
CA TYR A 304 -16.28 -2.43 8.17
C TYR A 304 -14.86 -2.36 8.78
N LEU A 305 -13.97 -1.53 8.23
CA LEU A 305 -12.62 -1.30 8.79
C LEU A 305 -12.67 -0.74 10.22
N TRP A 306 -13.73 -0.01 10.62
CA TRP A 306 -13.91 0.50 11.97
C TRP A 306 -14.71 -0.44 12.89
N SER A 307 -15.13 -1.62 12.42
CA SER A 307 -15.75 -2.63 13.26
C SER A 307 -14.77 -3.18 14.29
N GLU A 308 -15.27 -3.61 15.47
CA GLU A 308 -14.41 -4.18 16.51
C GLU A 308 -13.57 -5.37 16.00
N PRO A 309 -14.10 -6.33 15.20
CA PRO A 309 -13.31 -7.42 14.65
C PRO A 309 -12.17 -6.94 13.72
N ALA A 310 -12.42 -5.95 12.87
CA ALA A 310 -11.41 -5.41 11.97
C ALA A 310 -10.33 -4.62 12.71
N GLN A 311 -10.72 -3.85 13.71
CA GLN A 311 -9.78 -3.09 14.55
C GLN A 311 -8.94 -4.03 15.44
N GLN A 312 -9.52 -5.11 15.97
CA GLN A 312 -8.76 -6.11 16.70
C GLN A 312 -7.76 -6.83 15.77
N LEU A 313 -8.19 -7.18 14.55
CA LEU A 313 -7.27 -7.73 13.54
C LEU A 313 -6.13 -6.77 13.21
N ALA A 314 -6.40 -5.47 13.12
CA ALA A 314 -5.36 -4.46 12.94
C ALA A 314 -4.32 -4.53 14.07
N ALA A 315 -4.78 -4.53 15.34
CA ALA A 315 -3.89 -4.66 16.50
C ALA A 315 -3.12 -6.00 16.50
N ASP A 316 -3.76 -7.10 16.08
CA ASP A 316 -3.12 -8.42 16.01
C ASP A 316 -2.00 -8.48 14.98
N LEU A 317 -2.07 -7.63 13.95
CA LEU A 317 -1.05 -7.46 12.92
C LEU A 317 -0.20 -6.20 13.12
N TYR A 318 -0.15 -5.67 14.35
CA TYR A 318 0.68 -4.54 14.75
C TYR A 318 0.41 -3.23 13.99
N LEU A 319 -0.80 -3.07 13.47
CA LEU A 319 -1.33 -1.77 13.06
C LEU A 319 -2.03 -1.14 14.27
N ARG A 320 -1.83 0.16 14.50
CA ARG A 320 -2.44 0.88 15.64
C ARG A 320 -3.89 1.23 15.31
N PRO A 321 -4.89 0.60 15.96
CA PRO A 321 -6.29 0.89 15.72
C PRO A 321 -6.64 2.36 15.94
N SER A 322 -7.55 2.92 15.13
CA SER A 322 -8.14 4.25 15.37
C SER A 322 -9.20 4.19 16.48
N VAL A 323 -9.86 3.04 16.68
CA VAL A 323 -10.80 2.84 17.78
C VAL A 323 -10.03 2.72 19.09
N LYS A 324 -10.08 3.80 19.89
CA LYS A 324 -9.28 3.95 21.11
C LYS A 324 -9.44 2.79 22.10
N SER A 325 -10.65 2.28 22.28
CA SER A 325 -10.90 1.16 23.22
C SER A 325 -10.19 -0.13 22.83
N VAL A 326 -9.98 -0.35 21.51
CA VAL A 326 -9.22 -1.49 21.01
C VAL A 326 -7.72 -1.24 21.16
N LEU A 327 -7.25 -0.04 20.84
CA LEU A 327 -5.85 0.33 21.03
C LEU A 327 -5.41 0.19 22.49
N ASP A 328 -6.22 0.69 23.43
CA ASP A 328 -5.92 0.63 24.87
C ASP A 328 -5.82 -0.82 25.38
N LYS A 329 -6.66 -1.73 24.88
CA LYS A 329 -6.61 -3.17 25.21
C LYS A 329 -5.35 -3.87 24.69
N ASN A 330 -4.67 -3.31 23.70
CA ASN A 330 -3.50 -3.88 23.04
C ASN A 330 -2.19 -3.14 23.38
N GLY A 331 -2.15 -2.35 24.45
CA GLY A 331 -1.00 -1.53 24.83
C GLY A 331 0.30 -2.31 25.06
N ASP A 332 0.22 -3.55 25.52
CA ASP A 332 1.40 -4.42 25.71
C ASP A 332 2.04 -4.81 24.34
N LYS A 333 1.22 -4.98 23.30
CA LYS A 333 1.66 -5.31 21.96
C LYS A 333 2.09 -4.08 21.16
N LEU A 334 1.45 -2.95 21.39
CA LEU A 334 1.64 -1.67 20.72
C LEU A 334 2.03 -0.60 21.76
N PRO A 335 3.29 -0.62 22.22
CA PRO A 335 3.72 0.28 23.29
C PRO A 335 3.57 1.75 22.85
N PRO A 336 3.29 2.67 23.78
CA PRO A 336 3.16 4.07 23.46
C PRO A 336 4.48 4.62 22.92
N VAL A 337 4.41 5.37 21.82
CA VAL A 337 5.53 6.09 21.21
C VAL A 337 5.08 7.54 21.05
N GLU A 338 5.90 8.48 21.47
CA GLU A 338 5.65 9.89 21.18
C GLU A 338 5.81 10.12 19.68
N THR A 339 4.77 10.66 19.04
CA THR A 339 4.76 10.81 17.58
C THR A 339 4.29 12.20 17.16
N PHE A 340 4.85 12.69 16.06
CA PHE A 340 4.34 13.86 15.35
C PHE A 340 3.65 13.44 14.03
N ARG A 341 2.71 14.26 13.57
CA ARG A 341 2.10 14.08 12.25
C ARG A 341 2.91 14.84 11.21
N PRO A 342 3.12 14.26 10.00
CA PRO A 342 3.84 14.96 8.91
C PRO A 342 3.26 16.34 8.61
N ASN A 343 1.93 16.43 8.53
CA ASN A 343 1.23 17.65 8.17
C ASN A 343 1.38 18.77 9.21
N ASP A 344 1.52 18.43 10.50
CA ASP A 344 1.69 19.42 11.55
C ASP A 344 3.12 20.01 11.56
N THR A 345 4.10 19.26 11.03
CA THR A 345 5.51 19.64 11.05
C THR A 345 5.99 20.21 9.72
N PHE A 346 5.50 19.69 8.59
CA PHE A 346 6.06 19.95 7.27
C PHE A 346 5.04 20.58 6.29
N GLY A 347 3.78 20.81 6.72
CA GLY A 347 2.71 21.33 5.88
C GLY A 347 1.92 20.24 5.16
N THR A 348 1.20 20.63 4.11
CA THR A 348 0.38 19.71 3.32
C THR A 348 1.23 18.66 2.60
N TRP A 349 0.62 17.55 2.21
CA TRP A 349 1.34 16.52 1.44
C TRP A 349 1.88 17.05 0.10
N ASP A 350 1.21 18.00 -0.54
CA ASP A 350 1.73 18.69 -1.75
C ASP A 350 3.01 19.44 -1.46
N GLU A 351 3.05 20.20 -0.36
CA GLU A 351 4.25 20.93 0.10
C GLU A 351 5.37 19.95 0.48
N ILE A 352 5.05 18.87 1.19
CA ILE A 352 5.99 17.79 1.54
C ILE A 352 6.59 17.17 0.28
N MET A 353 5.76 16.77 -0.68
CA MET A 353 6.23 16.17 -1.92
C MET A 353 7.07 17.15 -2.75
N GLY A 354 6.64 18.41 -2.85
CA GLY A 354 7.37 19.46 -3.57
C GLY A 354 8.71 19.82 -2.93
N THR A 355 8.75 19.95 -1.61
CA THR A 355 9.94 20.36 -0.86
C THR A 355 10.97 19.25 -0.72
N PHE A 356 10.52 18.06 -0.34
CA PHE A 356 11.44 16.99 0.07
C PHE A 356 11.73 15.99 -1.03
N PHE A 357 10.76 15.64 -1.89
CA PHE A 357 10.85 14.48 -2.79
C PHE A 357 10.76 14.79 -4.28
N SER A 358 10.61 16.07 -4.66
CA SER A 358 10.75 16.49 -6.06
C SER A 358 12.20 16.34 -6.54
N ASP A 359 12.44 16.48 -7.83
CA ASP A 359 13.79 16.52 -8.38
C ASP A 359 14.57 17.69 -7.78
N ASN A 360 15.77 17.42 -7.29
CA ASN A 360 16.60 18.34 -6.50
C ASN A 360 15.96 18.82 -5.18
N GLY A 361 14.95 18.12 -4.67
CA GLY A 361 14.36 18.37 -3.35
C GLY A 361 15.35 18.10 -2.21
N VAL A 362 14.91 18.34 -0.98
CA VAL A 362 15.79 18.22 0.21
C VAL A 362 16.42 16.82 0.33
N PHE A 363 15.69 15.76 0.01
CA PHE A 363 16.25 14.40 0.00
C PHE A 363 17.44 14.30 -0.95
N ASP A 364 17.30 14.72 -2.20
CA ASP A 364 18.38 14.65 -3.19
C ASP A 364 19.62 15.46 -2.76
N GLN A 365 19.38 16.65 -2.17
CA GLN A 365 20.47 17.52 -1.69
C GLN A 365 21.26 16.89 -0.50
N LEU A 366 20.60 16.11 0.35
CA LEU A 366 21.21 15.47 1.50
C LEU A 366 21.83 14.11 1.17
N ALA A 367 21.28 13.41 0.17
CA ALA A 367 21.69 12.07 -0.24
C ALA A 367 22.85 12.02 -1.25
N VAL A 368 23.51 13.14 -1.55
CA VAL A 368 24.55 13.28 -2.62
C VAL A 368 25.69 12.24 -2.57
N ASN A 369 25.90 11.57 -1.42
CA ASN A 369 26.90 10.51 -1.27
C ASN A 369 26.30 9.16 -0.87
N ALA A 370 24.97 9.00 -0.94
CA ALA A 370 24.34 7.71 -0.69
C ALA A 370 24.53 6.77 -1.90
N PRO A 371 24.62 5.44 -1.70
CA PRO A 371 24.73 4.50 -2.80
C PRO A 371 23.53 4.67 -3.74
N GLN A 372 23.80 4.94 -5.00
CA GLN A 372 22.78 4.85 -6.04
C GLN A 372 22.52 3.37 -6.33
N GLU A 373 21.28 3.03 -6.62
CA GLU A 373 20.75 1.67 -6.82
C GLU A 373 21.71 0.73 -7.57
N LEU A 374 21.76 -0.54 -7.11
CA LEU A 374 22.33 -1.65 -7.87
C LEU A 374 21.31 -2.21 -8.86
#